data_dd01fb499a318dad1b6c471980dc02ff
#
_entry.id   dd01fb499a318dad1b6c471980dc02ff
#
_cell.length_a   1.000
_cell.length_b   1.000
_cell.length_c   1.000
_cell.angle_alpha   90.00
_cell.angle_beta   90.00
_cell.angle_gamma   90.00
#
_symmetry.space_group_name_H-M   'P 1'
#
loop_
_entity.id
_entity.type
_entity.pdbx_description
1 polymer ?
#
loop_
_entity_poly.entity_id
_entity_poly.type
_entity_poly.pdbx_seq_one_letter_code
_entity_poly.pdbx_strand_id
1 'polypeptide(L)'
;AIRRQRQMCIRDSPQVVLNQLYRFTQLQDTVGVIMLALDDGVPKIMSLKTMMERYIEFQMQVIRRRTAFELKKAKEREHILEGLHKAVDIVDEIIATIRACKGGFAEARQAVMDNFGFDELQADAIVKLQLGRLAGLEILKIEQELGELREAIADYEDILANDEHVKRIVKTDLTTLADKYGDERRTSIE
;
A
#
# COMPACT_ATOMS: atom_id res chain seq x y z
N ALA A 1 34.47 -20.15 54.06
CA ALA A 1 35.07 -19.41 52.94
C ALA A 1 34.11 -18.40 52.32
N ILE A 2 32.88 -18.77 51.94
CA ILE A 2 31.89 -17.91 51.27
C ILE A 2 31.44 -16.72 52.15
N ARG A 3 31.35 -16.91 53.47
CA ARG A 3 30.94 -15.85 54.41
C ARG A 3 32.03 -14.78 54.60
N ARG A 4 33.32 -15.15 54.52
CA ARG A 4 34.45 -14.21 54.57
C ARG A 4 34.57 -13.35 53.30
N GLN A 5 34.34 -13.93 52.16
CA GLN A 5 34.33 -13.17 50.90
C GLN A 5 33.20 -12.12 50.84
N ARG A 6 32.00 -12.42 51.35
CA ARG A 6 30.91 -11.43 51.46
C ARG A 6 31.26 -10.29 52.42
N GLN A 7 31.96 -10.55 53.52
CA GLN A 7 32.37 -9.50 54.44
C GLN A 7 33.51 -8.61 53.90
N MET A 8 34.40 -9.13 53.06
CA MET A 8 35.41 -8.35 52.39
C MET A 8 34.76 -7.38 51.39
N CYS A 9 33.79 -7.81 50.58
CA CYS A 9 33.07 -6.96 49.62
C CYS A 9 32.28 -5.82 50.27
N ILE A 10 31.83 -5.97 51.52
CA ILE A 10 31.10 -4.92 52.27
C ILE A 10 32.04 -3.80 52.78
N ARG A 11 33.34 -4.11 53.01
CA ARG A 11 34.33 -3.14 53.47
C ARG A 11 35.04 -2.36 52.39
N ASP A 12 35.03 -2.87 51.16
CA ASP A 12 35.64 -2.18 50.01
C ASP A 12 34.68 -1.12 49.46
N SER A 13 35.24 -0.04 48.92
CA SER A 13 34.45 0.94 48.21
C SER A 13 33.72 0.26 47.05
N PRO A 14 32.41 0.48 46.88
CA PRO A 14 31.65 -0.11 45.78
C PRO A 14 32.26 0.20 44.40
N GLN A 15 32.88 1.38 44.27
CA GLN A 15 33.53 1.80 43.04
C GLN A 15 34.77 0.97 42.72
N VAL A 16 35.56 0.60 43.72
CA VAL A 16 36.75 -0.26 43.54
C VAL A 16 36.34 -1.65 43.10
N VAL A 17 35.30 -2.21 43.72
CA VAL A 17 34.75 -3.52 43.31
C VAL A 17 34.20 -3.49 41.89
N LEU A 18 33.47 -2.45 41.53
CA LEU A 18 32.92 -2.25 40.17
C LEU A 18 34.04 -2.15 39.14
N ASN A 19 35.07 -1.35 39.39
CA ASN A 19 36.24 -1.23 38.52
C ASN A 19 37.00 -2.54 38.34
N GLN A 20 37.11 -3.34 39.41
CA GLN A 20 37.70 -4.68 39.30
C GLN A 20 36.82 -5.62 38.46
N LEU A 21 35.52 -5.56 38.62
CA LEU A 21 34.58 -6.33 37.77
C LEU A 21 34.71 -5.95 36.30
N TYR A 22 34.76 -4.65 35.98
CA TYR A 22 34.98 -4.18 34.60
C TYR A 22 36.31 -4.67 34.01
N ARG A 23 37.38 -4.71 34.82
CA ARG A 23 38.72 -5.12 34.39
C ARG A 23 38.91 -6.60 34.22
N PHE A 24 38.31 -7.42 35.08
CA PHE A 24 38.57 -8.86 35.19
C PHE A 24 37.40 -9.73 34.71
N THR A 25 36.28 -9.16 34.34
CA THR A 25 35.12 -9.87 33.83
C THR A 25 34.62 -9.20 32.52
N GLN A 26 33.72 -9.88 31.85
CA GLN A 26 33.04 -9.35 30.65
C GLN A 26 31.86 -8.41 30.97
N LEU A 27 31.90 -7.75 32.13
CA LEU A 27 30.84 -6.80 32.51
C LEU A 27 30.86 -5.53 31.66
N GLN A 28 32.02 -5.17 31.12
CA GLN A 28 32.18 -4.13 30.12
C GLN A 28 32.87 -4.74 28.89
N ASP A 29 32.23 -4.70 27.74
CA ASP A 29 32.77 -5.24 26.51
C ASP A 29 32.51 -4.28 25.34
N THR A 30 33.33 -4.40 24.29
CA THR A 30 33.21 -3.59 23.09
C THR A 30 32.54 -4.41 22.00
N VAL A 31 31.38 -3.93 21.55
CA VAL A 31 30.63 -4.56 20.44
C VAL A 31 30.86 -3.78 19.17
N GLY A 32 31.50 -4.40 18.18
CA GLY A 32 31.64 -3.86 16.83
C GLY A 32 30.34 -4.01 16.06
N VAL A 33 29.67 -2.90 15.73
CA VAL A 33 28.45 -2.91 14.92
C VAL A 33 28.79 -2.79 13.44
N ILE A 34 28.59 -3.86 12.68
CA ILE A 34 28.75 -3.89 11.23
C ILE A 34 27.37 -4.06 10.60
N MET A 35 26.87 -3.00 9.97
CA MET A 35 25.57 -3.03 9.29
C MET A 35 25.75 -3.39 7.82
N LEU A 36 25.61 -4.66 7.51
CA LEU A 36 25.64 -5.19 6.14
C LEU A 36 24.19 -5.36 5.66
N ALA A 37 23.85 -4.76 4.52
CA ALA A 37 22.55 -4.88 3.88
C ALA A 37 22.68 -5.04 2.37
N LEU A 38 21.61 -5.54 1.74
CA LEU A 38 21.50 -5.60 0.29
C LEU A 38 20.86 -4.29 -0.21
N ASP A 39 21.56 -3.58 -1.08
CA ASP A 39 21.11 -2.40 -1.79
C ASP A 39 21.05 -2.73 -3.28
N ASP A 40 19.86 -2.82 -3.85
CA ASP A 40 19.64 -3.27 -5.23
C ASP A 40 20.31 -4.62 -5.58
N GLY A 41 20.26 -5.56 -4.61
CA GLY A 41 20.87 -6.88 -4.76
C GLY A 41 22.38 -6.93 -4.53
N VAL A 42 23.04 -5.81 -4.24
CA VAL A 42 24.47 -5.72 -3.96
C VAL A 42 24.69 -5.60 -2.44
N PRO A 43 25.52 -6.46 -1.83
CA PRO A 43 25.84 -6.35 -0.41
C PRO A 43 26.74 -5.13 -0.15
N LYS A 44 26.32 -4.25 0.73
CA LYS A 44 27.06 -3.03 1.12
C LYS A 44 27.06 -2.86 2.63
N ILE A 45 28.19 -2.40 3.16
CA ILE A 45 28.25 -1.92 4.55
C ILE A 45 27.76 -0.48 4.56
N MET A 46 26.74 -0.22 5.38
CA MET A 46 26.07 1.08 5.43
C MET A 46 26.13 1.68 6.83
N SER A 47 26.12 3.01 6.90
CA SER A 47 25.83 3.70 8.14
C SER A 47 24.34 3.60 8.48
N LEU A 48 24.00 3.78 9.75
CA LEU A 48 22.58 3.81 10.18
C LEU A 48 21.76 4.83 9.39
N LYS A 49 22.32 6.02 9.17
CA LYS A 49 21.67 7.07 8.38
C LYS A 49 21.36 6.59 6.95
N THR A 50 22.37 6.05 6.27
CA THR A 50 22.21 5.54 4.89
C THR A 50 21.18 4.43 4.82
N MET A 51 21.14 3.53 5.81
CA MET A 51 20.17 2.44 5.86
C MET A 51 18.73 2.98 6.00
N MET A 52 18.51 4.01 6.85
CA MET A 52 17.21 4.66 6.98
C MET A 52 16.81 5.40 5.70
N GLU A 53 17.73 6.10 5.04
CA GLU A 53 17.47 6.78 3.76
C GLU A 53 17.03 5.79 2.69
N ARG A 54 17.74 4.66 2.53
CA ARG A 54 17.38 3.60 1.57
C ARG A 54 16.03 2.95 1.89
N TYR A 55 15.75 2.76 3.17
CA TYR A 55 14.44 2.25 3.57
C TYR A 55 13.29 3.19 3.19
N ILE A 56 13.46 4.51 3.42
CA ILE A 56 12.45 5.51 3.03
C ILE A 56 12.26 5.54 1.51
N GLU A 57 13.35 5.54 0.75
CA GLU A 57 13.31 5.48 -0.72
C GLU A 57 12.55 4.23 -1.21
N PHE A 58 12.82 3.08 -0.61
CA PHE A 58 12.10 1.85 -0.92
C PHE A 58 10.61 1.96 -0.60
N GLN A 59 10.23 2.51 0.55
CA GLN A 59 8.82 2.72 0.91
C GLN A 59 8.12 3.65 -0.09
N MET A 60 8.77 4.73 -0.49
CA MET A 60 8.23 5.63 -1.52
C MET A 60 8.00 4.90 -2.86
N GLN A 61 8.93 4.04 -3.28
CA GLN A 61 8.75 3.24 -4.50
C GLN A 61 7.59 2.25 -4.38
N VAL A 62 7.43 1.61 -3.22
CA VAL A 62 6.32 0.68 -2.96
C VAL A 62 4.98 1.42 -3.06
N ILE A 63 4.86 2.60 -2.41
CA ILE A 63 3.63 3.41 -2.47
C ILE A 63 3.33 3.82 -3.92
N ARG A 64 4.30 4.34 -4.67
CA ARG A 64 4.10 4.72 -6.07
C ARG A 64 3.62 3.54 -6.92
N ARG A 65 4.23 2.35 -6.77
CA ARG A 65 3.82 1.15 -7.53
C ARG A 65 2.41 0.68 -7.14
N ARG A 66 2.08 0.71 -5.85
CA ARG A 66 0.74 0.39 -5.36
C ARG A 66 -0.29 1.36 -5.93
N THR A 67 -0.05 2.66 -5.79
CA THR A 67 -0.96 3.70 -6.28
C THR A 67 -1.13 3.64 -7.80
N ALA A 68 -0.07 3.40 -8.56
CA ALA A 68 -0.17 3.22 -10.02
C ALA A 68 -1.02 2.00 -10.41
N PHE A 69 -0.93 0.92 -9.66
CA PHE A 69 -1.75 -0.26 -9.89
C PHE A 69 -3.23 -0.01 -9.54
N GLU A 70 -3.49 0.66 -8.42
CA GLU A 70 -4.84 1.03 -7.98
C GLU A 70 -5.47 2.03 -8.96
N LEU A 71 -4.70 3.02 -9.44
CA LEU A 71 -5.13 3.95 -10.48
C LEU A 71 -5.53 3.23 -11.77
N LYS A 72 -4.71 2.27 -12.22
CA LYS A 72 -5.03 1.49 -13.41
C LYS A 72 -6.35 0.74 -13.25
N LYS A 73 -6.54 0.05 -12.12
CA LYS A 73 -7.78 -0.67 -11.83
C LYS A 73 -8.99 0.26 -11.72
N ALA A 74 -8.84 1.41 -11.09
CA ALA A 74 -9.90 2.40 -10.98
C ALA A 74 -10.32 2.93 -12.35
N LYS A 75 -9.38 3.26 -13.22
CA LYS A 75 -9.65 3.70 -14.60
C LYS A 75 -10.32 2.61 -15.46
N GLU A 76 -9.88 1.37 -15.34
CA GLU A 76 -10.51 0.23 -16.02
C GLU A 76 -11.97 0.05 -15.56
N ARG A 77 -12.22 0.22 -14.26
CA ARG A 77 -13.57 0.13 -13.69
C ARG A 77 -14.45 1.32 -14.09
N GLU A 78 -13.92 2.54 -14.01
CA GLU A 78 -14.60 3.76 -14.47
C GLU A 78 -15.04 3.63 -15.91
N HIS A 79 -14.14 3.19 -16.79
CA HIS A 79 -14.41 3.00 -18.20
C HIS A 79 -15.60 2.06 -18.47
N ILE A 80 -15.68 0.94 -17.74
CA ILE A 80 -16.81 0.01 -17.82
C ILE A 80 -18.09 0.66 -17.31
N LEU A 81 -18.05 1.36 -16.18
CA LEU A 81 -19.23 1.99 -15.58
C LEU A 81 -19.73 3.16 -16.44
N GLU A 82 -18.85 3.92 -17.09
CA GLU A 82 -19.27 4.93 -18.06
C GLU A 82 -20.01 4.33 -19.25
N GLY A 83 -19.54 3.17 -19.75
CA GLY A 83 -20.25 2.42 -20.77
C GLY A 83 -21.62 1.96 -20.31
N LEU A 84 -21.72 1.43 -19.10
CA LEU A 84 -22.98 0.99 -18.51
C LEU A 84 -23.94 2.17 -18.28
N HIS A 85 -23.44 3.30 -17.78
CA HIS A 85 -24.26 4.51 -17.57
C HIS A 85 -24.85 5.01 -18.90
N LYS A 86 -24.05 5.13 -19.97
CA LYS A 86 -24.52 5.47 -21.29
C LYS A 86 -25.51 4.45 -21.85
N ALA A 87 -25.29 3.15 -21.59
CA ALA A 87 -26.16 2.09 -22.05
C ALA A 87 -27.54 2.12 -21.40
N VAL A 88 -27.67 2.62 -20.17
CA VAL A 88 -28.97 2.77 -19.49
C VAL A 88 -29.89 3.76 -20.23
N ASP A 89 -29.35 4.85 -20.75
CA ASP A 89 -30.12 5.87 -21.46
C ASP A 89 -30.72 5.35 -22.78
N ILE A 90 -30.05 4.37 -23.41
CA ILE A 90 -30.43 3.79 -24.71
C ILE A 90 -30.77 2.30 -24.60
N VAL A 91 -31.18 1.85 -23.43
CA VAL A 91 -31.34 0.41 -23.12
C VAL A 91 -32.35 -0.29 -24.01
N ASP A 92 -33.45 0.37 -24.37
CA ASP A 92 -34.50 -0.21 -25.23
C ASP A 92 -33.97 -0.50 -26.65
N GLU A 93 -33.12 0.39 -27.19
CA GLU A 93 -32.48 0.21 -28.48
C GLU A 93 -31.45 -0.92 -28.44
N ILE A 94 -30.68 -1.01 -27.35
CA ILE A 94 -29.72 -2.09 -27.13
C ILE A 94 -30.44 -3.44 -27.04
N ILE A 95 -31.54 -3.52 -26.29
CA ILE A 95 -32.35 -4.76 -26.18
C ILE A 95 -32.93 -5.15 -27.55
N ALA A 96 -33.46 -4.19 -28.31
CA ALA A 96 -33.97 -4.46 -29.67
C ALA A 96 -32.86 -5.02 -30.58
N THR A 97 -31.67 -4.43 -30.54
CA THR A 97 -30.51 -4.85 -31.32
C THR A 97 -30.08 -6.28 -30.93
N ILE A 98 -29.97 -6.57 -29.64
CA ILE A 98 -29.58 -7.90 -29.15
C ILE A 98 -30.61 -8.96 -29.56
N ARG A 99 -31.93 -8.63 -29.51
CA ARG A 99 -33.02 -9.54 -29.93
C ARG A 99 -33.04 -9.80 -31.43
N ALA A 100 -32.56 -8.86 -32.23
CA ALA A 100 -32.49 -9.00 -33.69
C ALA A 100 -31.33 -9.92 -34.11
N CYS A 101 -30.31 -10.10 -33.28
CA CYS A 101 -29.20 -11.02 -33.54
C CYS A 101 -29.66 -12.47 -33.47
N LYS A 102 -29.37 -13.26 -34.52
CA LYS A 102 -29.68 -14.71 -34.59
C LYS A 102 -28.54 -15.59 -34.12
N GLY A 103 -27.35 -15.01 -33.97
CA GLY A 103 -26.15 -15.65 -33.44
C GLY A 103 -26.07 -15.55 -31.94
N GLY A 104 -25.00 -16.12 -31.37
CA GLY A 104 -24.78 -16.13 -29.92
C GLY A 104 -24.26 -14.83 -29.36
N PHE A 105 -23.72 -14.93 -28.16
CA PHE A 105 -23.16 -13.82 -27.38
C PHE A 105 -22.14 -12.96 -28.16
N ALA A 106 -21.28 -13.60 -28.99
CA ALA A 106 -20.26 -12.88 -29.77
C ALA A 106 -20.86 -11.94 -30.82
N GLU A 107 -21.94 -12.38 -31.51
CA GLU A 107 -22.65 -11.56 -32.49
C GLU A 107 -23.39 -10.41 -31.81
N ALA A 108 -24.04 -10.65 -30.68
CA ALA A 108 -24.68 -9.60 -29.89
C ALA A 108 -23.69 -8.54 -29.42
N ARG A 109 -22.49 -8.93 -28.94
CA ARG A 109 -21.43 -8.02 -28.58
C ARG A 109 -20.97 -7.18 -29.75
N GLN A 110 -20.72 -7.81 -30.91
CA GLN A 110 -20.29 -7.09 -32.12
C GLN A 110 -21.36 -6.09 -32.58
N ALA A 111 -22.62 -6.48 -32.58
CA ALA A 111 -23.73 -5.60 -32.94
C ALA A 111 -23.87 -4.37 -32.03
N VAL A 112 -23.63 -4.55 -30.71
CA VAL A 112 -23.60 -3.43 -29.75
C VAL A 112 -22.44 -2.50 -30.01
N MET A 113 -21.25 -3.02 -30.35
CA MET A 113 -20.09 -2.21 -30.72
C MET A 113 -20.34 -1.40 -31.98
N ASP A 114 -20.84 -2.06 -33.04
CA ASP A 114 -21.01 -1.44 -34.37
C ASP A 114 -22.13 -0.39 -34.40
N ASN A 115 -23.22 -0.59 -33.65
CA ASN A 115 -24.39 0.30 -33.67
C ASN A 115 -24.27 1.47 -32.70
N PHE A 116 -23.61 1.31 -31.56
CA PHE A 116 -23.58 2.30 -30.47
C PHE A 116 -22.19 2.84 -30.18
N GLY A 117 -21.14 2.33 -30.83
CA GLY A 117 -19.77 2.81 -30.67
C GLY A 117 -19.14 2.50 -29.32
N PHE A 118 -19.61 1.47 -28.63
CA PHE A 118 -18.97 0.95 -27.42
C PHE A 118 -17.72 0.14 -27.78
N ASP A 119 -16.75 0.12 -26.88
CA ASP A 119 -15.61 -0.76 -27.06
C ASP A 119 -15.91 -2.21 -26.61
N GLU A 120 -14.96 -3.12 -26.83
CA GLU A 120 -15.14 -4.53 -26.56
C GLU A 120 -15.44 -4.82 -25.08
N LEU A 121 -14.75 -4.12 -24.13
CA LEU A 121 -14.95 -4.31 -22.70
C LEU A 121 -16.31 -3.78 -22.22
N GLN A 122 -16.72 -2.64 -22.75
CA GLN A 122 -18.02 -2.04 -22.47
C GLN A 122 -19.16 -2.90 -23.04
N ALA A 123 -19.04 -3.32 -24.30
CA ALA A 123 -20.03 -4.14 -24.95
C ALA A 123 -20.19 -5.50 -24.25
N ASP A 124 -19.09 -6.12 -23.82
CA ASP A 124 -19.11 -7.35 -23.06
C ASP A 124 -19.83 -7.19 -21.72
N ALA A 125 -19.58 -6.08 -21.01
CA ALA A 125 -20.27 -5.75 -19.75
C ALA A 125 -21.78 -5.49 -19.98
N ILE A 126 -22.15 -4.80 -21.04
CA ILE A 126 -23.53 -4.47 -21.42
C ILE A 126 -24.32 -5.76 -21.76
N VAL A 127 -23.77 -6.63 -22.60
CA VAL A 127 -24.46 -7.88 -23.00
C VAL A 127 -24.59 -8.85 -21.81
N LYS A 128 -23.68 -8.82 -20.83
CA LYS A 128 -23.75 -9.58 -19.58
C LYS A 128 -24.67 -8.94 -18.52
N LEU A 129 -25.17 -7.73 -18.76
CA LEU A 129 -26.00 -7.02 -17.82
C LEU A 129 -27.33 -7.77 -17.56
N GLN A 130 -27.63 -8.00 -16.30
CA GLN A 130 -28.91 -8.55 -15.90
C GLN A 130 -30.01 -7.48 -15.95
N LEU A 131 -31.17 -7.78 -16.51
CA LEU A 131 -32.30 -6.86 -16.60
C LEU A 131 -32.73 -6.26 -15.24
N GLY A 132 -32.59 -7.00 -14.15
CA GLY A 132 -32.86 -6.50 -12.80
C GLY A 132 -31.96 -5.35 -12.33
N ARG A 133 -30.77 -5.19 -12.95
CA ARG A 133 -29.85 -4.08 -12.67
C ARG A 133 -30.23 -2.78 -13.35
N LEU A 134 -31.25 -2.79 -14.21
CA LEU A 134 -31.83 -1.60 -14.84
C LEU A 134 -32.88 -0.93 -13.95
N ALA A 135 -33.13 -1.46 -12.75
CA ALA A 135 -34.02 -0.79 -11.78
C ALA A 135 -33.40 0.53 -11.31
N GLY A 136 -34.21 1.57 -11.14
CA GLY A 136 -33.74 2.92 -10.83
C GLY A 136 -32.81 3.04 -9.61
N LEU A 137 -32.97 2.18 -8.61
CA LEU A 137 -32.05 2.13 -7.45
C LEU A 137 -30.63 1.64 -7.81
N GLU A 138 -30.51 0.78 -8.79
CA GLU A 138 -29.20 0.27 -9.24
C GLU A 138 -28.48 1.30 -10.12
N ILE A 139 -29.21 2.11 -10.89
CA ILE A 139 -28.67 3.23 -11.66
C ILE A 139 -28.03 4.26 -10.75
N LEU A 140 -28.73 4.64 -9.68
CA LEU A 140 -28.18 5.55 -8.66
C LEU A 140 -26.89 5.00 -8.01
N LYS A 141 -26.79 3.68 -7.83
CA LYS A 141 -25.54 3.07 -7.32
C LYS A 141 -24.39 3.16 -8.33
N ILE A 142 -24.68 3.03 -9.63
CA ILE A 142 -23.66 3.19 -10.69
C ILE A 142 -23.16 4.63 -10.70
N GLU A 143 -24.04 5.61 -10.60
CA GLU A 143 -23.67 7.03 -10.54
C GLU A 143 -22.85 7.34 -9.28
N GLN A 144 -23.23 6.80 -8.13
CA GLN A 144 -22.48 6.97 -6.89
C GLN A 144 -21.10 6.32 -7.01
N GLU A 145 -21.00 5.07 -7.50
CA GLU A 145 -19.71 4.37 -7.71
C GLU A 145 -18.83 5.15 -8.68
N LEU A 146 -19.38 5.73 -9.75
CA LEU A 146 -18.65 6.60 -10.67
C LEU A 146 -18.09 7.85 -9.98
N GLY A 147 -18.89 8.50 -9.12
CA GLY A 147 -18.44 9.65 -8.35
C GLY A 147 -17.27 9.30 -7.43
N GLU A 148 -17.42 8.25 -6.64
CA GLU A 148 -16.38 7.76 -5.73
C GLU A 148 -15.08 7.37 -6.47
N LEU A 149 -15.20 6.70 -7.63
CA LEU A 149 -14.05 6.34 -8.45
C LEU A 149 -13.33 7.55 -9.03
N ARG A 150 -14.05 8.57 -9.49
CA ARG A 150 -13.45 9.80 -10.01
C ARG A 150 -12.70 10.58 -8.94
N GLU A 151 -13.23 10.64 -7.73
CA GLU A 151 -12.53 11.22 -6.59
C GLU A 151 -11.26 10.42 -6.25
N ALA A 152 -11.36 9.09 -6.21
CA ALA A 152 -10.20 8.22 -5.96
C ALA A 152 -9.13 8.33 -7.07
N ILE A 153 -9.52 8.41 -8.34
CA ILE A 153 -8.60 8.60 -9.47
C ILE A 153 -7.86 9.92 -9.33
N ALA A 154 -8.56 11.01 -9.01
CA ALA A 154 -7.95 12.32 -8.81
C ALA A 154 -6.93 12.30 -7.65
N ASP A 155 -7.25 11.63 -6.54
CA ASP A 155 -6.35 11.46 -5.40
C ASP A 155 -5.11 10.62 -5.79
N TYR A 156 -5.28 9.50 -6.49
CA TYR A 156 -4.17 8.69 -6.97
C TYR A 156 -3.26 9.44 -7.96
N GLU A 157 -3.82 10.25 -8.84
CA GLU A 157 -3.05 11.09 -9.77
C GLU A 157 -2.27 12.17 -9.01
N ASP A 158 -2.85 12.82 -8.00
CA ASP A 158 -2.15 13.78 -7.15
C ASP A 158 -0.99 13.12 -6.36
N ILE A 159 -1.22 11.94 -5.78
CA ILE A 159 -0.17 11.18 -5.09
C ILE A 159 1.00 10.86 -6.02
N LEU A 160 0.73 10.46 -7.27
CA LEU A 160 1.77 10.13 -8.25
C LEU A 160 2.52 11.35 -8.78
N ALA A 161 1.85 12.49 -8.86
CA ALA A 161 2.43 13.75 -9.35
C ALA A 161 3.27 14.47 -8.28
N ASN A 162 3.00 14.24 -6.98
CA ASN A 162 3.56 15.02 -5.89
C ASN A 162 4.36 14.15 -4.90
N ASP A 163 5.69 14.25 -4.95
CA ASP A 163 6.59 13.53 -4.05
C ASP A 163 6.38 13.86 -2.55
N GLU A 164 5.99 15.09 -2.25
CA GLU A 164 5.69 15.47 -0.86
C GLU A 164 4.45 14.76 -0.32
N HIS A 165 3.48 14.47 -1.19
CA HIS A 165 2.32 13.66 -0.81
C HIS A 165 2.74 12.23 -0.45
N VAL A 166 3.59 11.60 -1.27
CA VAL A 166 4.16 10.26 -0.99
C VAL A 166 4.91 10.25 0.32
N LYS A 167 5.76 11.25 0.60
CA LYS A 167 6.49 11.37 1.88
C LYS A 167 5.54 11.52 3.08
N ARG A 168 4.45 12.26 2.91
CA ARG A 168 3.43 12.41 3.96
C ARG A 168 2.76 11.07 4.28
N ILE A 169 2.44 10.25 3.27
CA ILE A 169 1.89 8.91 3.47
C ILE A 169 2.89 8.03 4.22
N VAL A 170 4.16 8.00 3.79
CA VAL A 170 5.23 7.25 4.49
C VAL A 170 5.31 7.68 5.97
N LYS A 171 5.29 9.00 6.23
CA LYS A 171 5.35 9.52 7.61
C LYS A 171 4.14 9.06 8.43
N THR A 172 2.94 9.12 7.87
CA THR A 172 1.71 8.69 8.55
C THR A 172 1.74 7.20 8.88
N ASP A 173 2.15 6.37 7.91
CA ASP A 173 2.28 4.91 8.10
C ASP A 173 3.30 4.58 9.21
N LEU A 174 4.47 5.22 9.18
CA LEU A 174 5.50 5.01 10.20
C LEU A 174 5.06 5.50 11.59
N THR A 175 4.35 6.63 11.67
CA THR A 175 3.81 7.13 12.95
C THR A 175 2.78 6.16 13.51
N THR A 176 1.86 5.66 12.68
CA THR A 176 0.86 4.67 13.09
C THR A 176 1.51 3.38 13.59
N LEU A 177 2.59 2.93 12.94
CA LEU A 177 3.35 1.77 13.40
C LEU A 177 4.07 2.03 14.72
N ALA A 178 4.64 3.22 14.90
CA ALA A 178 5.29 3.62 16.15
C ALA A 178 4.29 3.67 17.31
N ASP A 179 3.10 4.25 17.09
CA ASP A 179 2.06 4.32 18.12
C ASP A 179 1.52 2.94 18.51
N LYS A 180 1.46 2.01 17.56
CA LYS A 180 0.93 0.67 17.80
C LYS A 180 1.93 -0.32 18.40
N TYR A 181 3.20 -0.21 18.04
CA TYR A 181 4.24 -1.20 18.35
C TYR A 181 5.45 -0.60 19.08
N GLY A 182 5.50 0.73 19.26
CA GLY A 182 6.59 1.40 19.95
C GLY A 182 6.62 1.02 21.44
N ASP A 183 7.81 0.73 21.94
CA ASP A 183 8.09 0.54 23.36
C ASP A 183 9.18 1.52 23.83
N GLU A 184 9.29 1.70 25.14
CA GLU A 184 10.32 2.54 25.70
C GLU A 184 11.71 1.92 25.55
N ARG A 185 12.70 2.76 25.37
CA ARG A 185 14.08 2.33 25.26
C ARG A 185 14.54 1.67 26.58
N ARG A 186 15.04 0.43 26.50
CA ARG A 186 15.51 -0.34 27.64
C ARG A 186 16.94 -0.01 28.09
N THR A 187 17.75 0.60 27.20
CA THR A 187 19.14 0.95 27.46
C THR A 187 19.29 2.45 27.67
N SER A 188 20.04 2.85 28.70
CA SER A 188 20.48 4.23 28.86
C SER A 188 21.64 4.54 27.91
N ILE A 189 21.68 5.78 27.40
CA ILE A 189 22.86 6.31 26.70
C ILE A 189 23.44 7.34 27.63
N GLU A 190 24.72 7.14 28.03
CA GLU A 190 25.52 8.06 28.84
C GLU A 190 26.37 8.95 27.93
#